data_51a36076dfa285962e662fa285f14d8b
#
_entry.id   51a36076dfa285962e662fa285f14d8b
#
_cell.length_a   1.000
_cell.length_b   1.000
_cell.length_c   1.000
_cell.angle_alpha   90.00
_cell.angle_beta   90.00
_cell.angle_gamma   90.00
#
_symmetry.space_group_name_H-M   'P 1'
#
loop_
_entity.id
_entity.type
_entity.pdbx_description
1 polymer ?
#
loop_
_entity_poly.entity_id
_entity_poly.type
_entity_poly.pdbx_seq_one_letter_code
_entity_poly.pdbx_strand_id
1 'polypeptide(L)'
;MPREKASENVTIRLSLCLKYLRGMSEEARISSDRLAELVGTSGARVRKDLSYFGQFGTPRKGYRVGRLREEISKVLGLDRVWPIALVGVGKLGRALLNNFGSEIGSFHIQVGFDVNPSKIGKRIAGVKVYHPYQMPKIIREQKIQIGMIAASTEAAQESADLLVISGIKGILNFS
;
A
#
# COMPACT_ATOMS: atom_id res chain seq x y z
N MET A 1 14.28 17.08 5.49
CA MET A 1 15.06 16.06 6.19
C MET A 1 14.54 14.69 5.78
N PRO A 2 15.39 13.72 5.41
CA PRO A 2 14.94 12.36 5.13
C PRO A 2 14.31 11.81 6.41
N ARG A 3 13.06 11.34 6.32
CA ARG A 3 12.40 10.65 7.43
C ARG A 3 13.17 9.36 7.67
N GLU A 4 13.77 9.24 8.86
CA GLU A 4 14.38 7.99 9.33
C GLU A 4 13.33 6.87 9.20
N LYS A 5 13.72 5.74 8.60
CA LYS A 5 12.80 4.61 8.41
C LYS A 5 12.30 4.14 9.77
N ALA A 6 11.00 4.22 9.97
CA ALA A 6 10.37 3.58 11.13
C ALA A 6 10.76 2.09 11.17
N SER A 7 11.03 1.55 12.36
CA SER A 7 11.24 0.12 12.47
C SER A 7 9.97 -0.63 12.04
N GLU A 8 10.13 -1.81 11.45
CA GLU A 8 9.03 -2.66 10.98
C GLU A 8 7.94 -2.82 12.05
N ASN A 9 8.33 -3.06 13.29
CA ASN A 9 7.41 -3.18 14.42
C ASN A 9 6.57 -1.92 14.69
N VAL A 10 7.10 -0.71 14.45
CA VAL A 10 6.35 0.54 14.58
C VAL A 10 5.32 0.65 13.45
N THR A 11 5.72 0.34 12.23
CA THR A 11 4.83 0.36 11.06
C THR A 11 3.64 -0.58 11.23
N ILE A 12 3.89 -1.81 11.70
CA ILE A 12 2.84 -2.80 11.99
C ILE A 12 1.85 -2.26 13.04
N ARG A 13 2.35 -1.72 14.16
CA ARG A 13 1.47 -1.18 15.20
C ARG A 13 0.66 0.02 14.73
N LEU A 14 1.25 0.94 13.97
CA LEU A 14 0.52 2.07 13.40
C LEU A 14 -0.56 1.61 12.39
N SER A 15 -0.29 0.58 11.60
CA SER A 15 -1.28 -0.02 10.69
C SER A 15 -2.46 -0.63 11.45
N LEU A 16 -2.19 -1.32 12.57
CA LEU A 16 -3.24 -1.84 13.46
C LEU A 16 -4.03 -0.69 14.12
N CYS A 17 -3.36 0.35 14.61
CA CYS A 17 -4.04 1.54 15.12
C CYS A 17 -4.98 2.13 14.07
N LEU A 18 -4.50 2.32 12.85
CA LEU A 18 -5.31 2.87 11.75
C LEU A 18 -6.53 1.99 11.44
N LYS A 19 -6.36 0.67 11.44
CA LYS A 19 -7.45 -0.29 11.22
C LYS A 19 -8.59 -0.08 12.23
N TYR A 20 -8.27 0.03 13.52
CA TYR A 20 -9.29 0.24 14.56
C TYR A 20 -9.90 1.64 14.51
N LEU A 21 -9.10 2.67 14.24
CA LEU A 21 -9.56 4.05 14.14
C LEU A 21 -10.55 4.27 12.98
N ARG A 22 -10.47 3.48 11.89
CA ARG A 22 -11.41 3.56 10.74
C ARG A 22 -12.85 3.25 11.12
N GLY A 23 -13.08 2.42 12.14
CA GLY A 23 -14.42 2.08 12.65
C GLY A 23 -14.99 3.07 13.66
N MET A 24 -14.26 4.15 14.00
CA MET A 24 -14.66 5.12 15.03
C MET A 24 -15.08 6.45 14.40
N SER A 25 -15.98 7.19 15.10
CA SER A 25 -16.36 8.55 14.72
C SER A 25 -15.14 9.48 14.73
N GLU A 26 -15.05 10.38 13.74
CA GLU A 26 -13.95 11.35 13.61
C GLU A 26 -13.87 12.32 14.80
N GLU A 27 -15.03 12.65 15.37
CA GLU A 27 -15.16 13.57 16.53
C GLU A 27 -14.79 12.89 17.86
N ALA A 28 -14.77 11.55 17.88
CA ALA A 28 -14.44 10.80 19.09
C ALA A 28 -13.00 11.08 19.55
N ARG A 29 -12.78 10.84 20.83
CA ARG A 29 -11.46 10.87 21.45
C ARG A 29 -11.06 9.49 21.94
N ILE A 30 -9.79 9.15 21.80
CA ILE A 30 -9.22 7.90 22.27
C ILE A 30 -7.94 8.18 23.08
N SER A 31 -7.77 7.47 24.21
CA SER A 31 -6.53 7.53 24.99
C SER A 31 -5.46 6.60 24.39
N SER A 32 -4.19 6.85 24.72
CA SER A 32 -3.10 5.93 24.39
C SER A 32 -3.30 4.54 25.00
N ASP A 33 -3.90 4.48 26.18
CA ASP A 33 -4.10 3.21 26.88
C ASP A 33 -5.21 2.40 26.22
N ARG A 34 -6.32 3.04 25.84
CA ARG A 34 -7.37 2.38 25.06
C ARG A 34 -6.89 1.91 23.69
N LEU A 35 -6.07 2.70 23.02
CA LEU A 35 -5.48 2.32 21.73
C LEU A 35 -4.51 1.13 21.90
N ALA A 36 -3.76 1.12 23.01
CA ALA A 36 -2.83 0.06 23.36
C ALA A 36 -3.53 -1.29 23.60
N GLU A 37 -4.68 -1.27 24.30
CA GLU A 37 -5.53 -2.46 24.48
C GLU A 37 -5.95 -3.06 23.13
N LEU A 38 -6.37 -2.21 22.19
CA LEU A 38 -6.82 -2.66 20.86
C LEU A 38 -5.72 -3.30 20.02
N VAL A 39 -4.47 -2.85 20.19
CA VAL A 39 -3.33 -3.32 19.37
C VAL A 39 -2.37 -4.25 20.12
N GLY A 40 -2.70 -4.65 21.35
CA GLY A 40 -1.93 -5.62 22.13
C GLY A 40 -0.56 -5.10 22.60
N THR A 41 -0.51 -3.83 23.12
CA THR A 41 0.72 -3.21 23.60
C THR A 41 0.47 -2.36 24.87
N SER A 42 1.41 -1.51 25.26
CA SER A 42 1.25 -0.56 26.38
C SER A 42 1.01 0.87 25.88
N GLY A 43 0.25 1.66 26.68
CA GLY A 43 0.03 3.07 26.37
C GLY A 43 1.32 3.88 26.28
N ALA A 44 2.34 3.54 27.08
CA ALA A 44 3.67 4.15 26.96
C ALA A 44 4.31 3.88 25.61
N ARG A 45 4.16 2.67 25.06
CA ARG A 45 4.67 2.30 23.75
C ARG A 45 3.95 3.05 22.64
N VAL A 46 2.61 3.11 22.69
CA VAL A 46 1.82 3.90 21.73
C VAL A 46 2.25 5.37 21.74
N ARG A 47 2.42 5.98 22.91
CA ARG A 47 2.90 7.35 23.03
C ARG A 47 4.28 7.54 22.40
N LYS A 48 5.21 6.61 22.66
CA LYS A 48 6.56 6.64 22.08
C LYS A 48 6.53 6.51 20.55
N ASP A 49 5.75 5.56 20.02
CA ASP A 49 5.63 5.35 18.58
C ASP A 49 5.03 6.58 17.88
N LEU A 50 3.98 7.17 18.44
CA LEU A 50 3.36 8.38 17.90
C LEU A 50 4.31 9.59 18.00
N SER A 51 4.98 9.80 19.15
CA SER A 51 5.87 10.94 19.34
C SER A 51 7.08 10.96 18.40
N TYR A 52 7.48 9.79 17.90
CA TYR A 52 8.54 9.69 16.89
C TYR A 52 8.21 10.41 15.58
N PHE A 53 6.93 10.51 15.24
CA PHE A 53 6.46 11.14 14.00
C PHE A 53 5.89 12.55 14.20
N GLY A 54 5.69 12.99 15.43
CA GLY A 54 5.18 14.32 15.76
C GLY A 54 4.30 14.35 17.01
N GLN A 55 3.70 15.52 17.27
CA GLN A 55 2.77 15.71 18.38
C GLN A 55 1.32 15.57 17.90
N PHE A 56 0.72 14.41 18.15
CA PHE A 56 -0.63 14.07 17.67
C PHE A 56 -1.75 14.35 18.68
N GLY A 57 -1.43 14.56 19.94
CA GLY A 57 -2.42 14.72 21.00
C GLY A 57 -2.12 15.86 21.97
N THR A 58 -3.12 16.18 22.78
CA THR A 58 -2.98 17.10 23.91
C THR A 58 -2.79 16.27 25.18
N PRO A 59 -1.83 16.60 26.05
CA PRO A 59 -1.65 15.89 27.32
C PRO A 59 -2.97 15.81 28.09
N ARG A 60 -3.27 14.66 28.67
CA ARG A 60 -4.48 14.34 29.45
C ARG A 60 -5.81 14.37 28.68
N LYS A 61 -5.87 14.87 27.43
CA LYS A 61 -7.10 14.92 26.62
C LYS A 61 -7.18 13.80 25.56
N GLY A 62 -6.11 13.00 25.41
CA GLY A 62 -6.03 11.94 24.38
C GLY A 62 -5.97 12.52 22.95
N TYR A 63 -6.29 11.67 21.99
CA TYR A 63 -6.21 11.94 20.57
C TYR A 63 -7.61 12.09 19.97
N ARG A 64 -7.83 13.09 19.13
CA ARG A 64 -9.02 13.18 18.28
C ARG A 64 -8.87 12.15 17.16
N VAL A 65 -9.83 11.26 17.00
CA VAL A 65 -9.75 10.10 16.10
C VAL A 65 -9.49 10.52 14.66
N GLY A 66 -10.25 11.47 14.11
CA GLY A 66 -10.09 11.95 12.75
C GLY A 66 -8.67 12.45 12.48
N ARG A 67 -8.16 13.36 13.34
CA ARG A 67 -6.79 13.89 13.22
C ARG A 67 -5.72 12.80 13.34
N LEU A 68 -5.87 11.90 14.32
CA LEU A 68 -4.91 10.81 14.51
C LEU A 68 -4.89 9.87 13.29
N ARG A 69 -6.05 9.58 12.71
CA ARG A 69 -6.19 8.77 11.49
C ARG A 69 -5.47 9.41 10.30
N GLU A 70 -5.67 10.71 10.07
CA GLU A 70 -4.99 11.45 9.01
C GLU A 70 -3.47 11.42 9.17
N GLU A 71 -2.98 11.69 10.37
CA GLU A 71 -1.54 11.73 10.63
C GLU A 71 -0.89 10.34 10.51
N ILE A 72 -1.53 9.29 11.03
CA ILE A 72 -1.04 7.92 10.83
C ILE A 72 -1.05 7.56 9.34
N SER A 73 -2.09 7.94 8.60
CA SER A 73 -2.16 7.71 7.15
C SER A 73 -1.00 8.38 6.41
N LYS A 74 -0.65 9.62 6.76
CA LYS A 74 0.53 10.32 6.20
C LYS A 74 1.84 9.60 6.55
N VAL A 75 1.98 9.13 7.78
CA VAL A 75 3.18 8.38 8.22
C VAL A 75 3.34 7.08 7.41
N LEU A 76 2.23 6.38 7.18
CA LEU A 76 2.19 5.13 6.42
C LEU A 76 2.19 5.35 4.89
N GLY A 77 2.16 6.60 4.43
CA GLY A 77 2.12 6.94 3.00
C GLY A 77 0.78 6.59 2.33
N LEU A 78 -0.30 6.52 3.11
CA LEU A 78 -1.65 6.22 2.62
C LEU A 78 -2.47 7.47 2.29
N ASP A 79 -1.84 8.64 2.33
CA ASP A 79 -2.38 9.94 1.97
C ASP A 79 -2.22 10.28 0.47
N ARG A 80 -1.69 9.33 -0.31
CA ARG A 80 -1.48 9.45 -1.75
C ARG A 80 -1.84 8.16 -2.46
N VAL A 81 -2.09 8.25 -3.76
CA VAL A 81 -2.31 7.07 -4.62
C VAL A 81 -0.96 6.53 -5.10
N TRP A 82 -0.78 5.22 -4.95
CA TRP A 82 0.38 4.49 -5.42
C TRP A 82 0.05 3.77 -6.72
N PRO A 83 0.72 4.13 -7.83
CA PRO A 83 0.56 3.40 -9.07
C PRO A 83 1.20 2.02 -8.97
N ILE A 84 0.48 1.01 -9.46
CA ILE A 84 0.88 -0.40 -9.42
C ILE A 84 1.03 -0.94 -10.85
N ALA A 85 2.06 -1.76 -11.05
CA ALA A 85 2.23 -2.60 -12.24
C ALA A 85 1.74 -4.02 -11.92
N LEU A 86 0.76 -4.53 -12.65
CA LEU A 86 0.26 -5.90 -12.52
C LEU A 86 0.92 -6.80 -13.56
N VAL A 87 1.51 -7.92 -13.13
CA VAL A 87 2.05 -8.97 -14.01
C VAL A 87 1.14 -10.19 -13.95
N GLY A 88 0.65 -10.61 -15.11
CA GLY A 88 -0.36 -11.66 -15.26
C GLY A 88 -1.78 -11.11 -15.22
N VAL A 89 -2.43 -11.06 -16.38
CA VAL A 89 -3.83 -10.63 -16.56
C VAL A 89 -4.71 -11.86 -16.85
N GLY A 90 -4.53 -12.91 -16.03
CA GLY A 90 -5.34 -14.14 -16.02
C GLY A 90 -6.64 -13.95 -15.23
N LYS A 91 -7.20 -15.02 -14.70
CA LYS A 91 -8.44 -14.97 -13.88
C LYS A 91 -8.24 -14.08 -12.64
N LEU A 92 -7.17 -14.34 -11.86
CA LEU A 92 -6.85 -13.57 -10.67
C LEU A 92 -6.49 -12.12 -11.02
N GLY A 93 -5.63 -11.91 -12.04
CA GLY A 93 -5.26 -10.56 -12.46
C GLY A 93 -6.46 -9.70 -12.88
N ARG A 94 -7.45 -10.27 -13.57
CA ARG A 94 -8.71 -9.58 -13.90
C ARG A 94 -9.53 -9.24 -12.67
N ALA A 95 -9.60 -10.14 -11.68
CA ALA A 95 -10.27 -9.85 -10.42
C ALA A 95 -9.59 -8.69 -9.68
N LEU A 96 -8.25 -8.66 -9.66
CA LEU A 96 -7.49 -7.54 -9.09
C LEU A 96 -7.73 -6.25 -9.87
N LEU A 97 -7.76 -6.26 -11.20
CA LEU A 97 -8.08 -5.10 -12.02
C LEU A 97 -9.46 -4.53 -11.72
N ASN A 98 -10.46 -5.39 -11.53
CA ASN A 98 -11.81 -4.95 -11.20
C ASN A 98 -11.91 -4.32 -9.81
N ASN A 99 -11.06 -4.75 -8.86
CA ASN A 99 -11.06 -4.22 -7.49
C ASN A 99 -10.12 -3.02 -7.28
N PHE A 100 -8.98 -2.99 -7.99
CA PHE A 100 -7.94 -1.96 -7.85
C PHE A 100 -7.74 -1.11 -9.11
N GLY A 101 -8.51 -1.35 -10.18
CA GLY A 101 -8.50 -0.56 -11.42
C GLY A 101 -9.28 0.75 -11.32
N SER A 102 -10.20 0.88 -10.36
CA SER A 102 -10.77 2.14 -9.91
C SER A 102 -10.03 2.60 -8.65
N GLU A 103 -9.94 3.92 -8.43
CA GLU A 103 -9.29 4.50 -7.24
C GLU A 103 -10.01 4.07 -5.95
N ILE A 104 -9.72 2.86 -5.48
CA ILE A 104 -10.19 2.37 -4.19
C ILE A 104 -9.03 2.46 -3.20
N GLY A 105 -9.06 3.49 -2.37
CA GLY A 105 -8.02 3.72 -1.37
C GLY A 105 -6.72 4.28 -1.95
N SER A 106 -5.60 3.88 -1.38
CA SER A 106 -4.27 4.41 -1.70
C SER A 106 -3.53 3.65 -2.81
N PHE A 107 -4.19 2.73 -3.55
CA PHE A 107 -3.56 1.89 -4.56
C PHE A 107 -4.40 1.89 -5.84
N HIS A 108 -3.70 1.97 -6.99
CA HIS A 108 -4.32 1.95 -8.31
C HIS A 108 -3.47 1.15 -9.29
N ILE A 109 -4.06 0.13 -9.94
CA ILE A 109 -3.35 -0.59 -11.00
C ILE A 109 -3.38 0.27 -12.27
N GLN A 110 -2.21 0.82 -12.61
CA GLN A 110 -2.06 1.75 -13.73
C GLN A 110 -1.71 1.05 -15.04
N VAL A 111 -1.02 -0.10 -14.96
CA VAL A 111 -0.55 -0.85 -16.13
C VAL A 111 -0.59 -2.34 -15.85
N GLY A 112 -0.94 -3.13 -16.88
CA GLY A 112 -0.88 -4.59 -16.88
C GLY A 112 0.21 -5.12 -17.81
N PHE A 113 0.78 -6.27 -17.49
CA PHE A 113 1.72 -7.02 -18.33
C PHE A 113 1.25 -8.47 -18.47
N ASP A 114 1.26 -8.98 -19.69
CA ASP A 114 0.88 -10.37 -19.98
C ASP A 114 1.64 -10.86 -21.24
N VAL A 115 1.98 -12.13 -21.27
CA VAL A 115 2.65 -12.74 -22.43
C VAL A 115 1.68 -13.13 -23.55
N ASN A 116 0.38 -13.21 -23.25
CA ASN A 116 -0.63 -13.62 -24.22
C ASN A 116 -0.87 -12.53 -25.28
N PRO A 117 -0.56 -12.78 -26.56
CA PRO A 117 -0.73 -11.81 -27.64
C PRO A 117 -2.15 -11.27 -27.77
N SER A 118 -3.15 -12.09 -27.40
CA SER A 118 -4.56 -11.68 -27.50
C SER A 118 -4.95 -10.54 -26.54
N LYS A 119 -4.13 -10.28 -25.51
CA LYS A 119 -4.34 -9.25 -24.50
C LYS A 119 -3.45 -8.03 -24.70
N ILE A 120 -2.26 -8.22 -25.30
CA ILE A 120 -1.28 -7.16 -25.51
C ILE A 120 -1.86 -6.07 -26.39
N GLY A 121 -1.61 -4.81 -26.00
CA GLY A 121 -2.12 -3.61 -26.68
C GLY A 121 -3.57 -3.25 -26.32
N LYS A 122 -4.33 -4.16 -25.71
CA LYS A 122 -5.74 -3.94 -25.33
C LYS A 122 -5.86 -3.29 -23.96
N ARG A 123 -7.04 -2.72 -23.68
CA ARG A 123 -7.45 -2.32 -22.34
C ARG A 123 -8.35 -3.40 -21.74
N ILE A 124 -8.01 -3.84 -20.53
CA ILE A 124 -8.79 -4.80 -19.75
C ILE A 124 -9.16 -4.09 -18.43
N ALA A 125 -10.45 -3.99 -18.15
CA ALA A 125 -10.97 -3.19 -17.03
C ALA A 125 -10.37 -1.76 -16.98
N GLY A 126 -10.26 -1.11 -18.15
CA GLY A 126 -9.69 0.25 -18.29
C GLY A 126 -8.15 0.32 -18.31
N VAL A 127 -7.45 -0.72 -17.88
CA VAL A 127 -5.98 -0.75 -17.79
C VAL A 127 -5.35 -1.29 -19.07
N LYS A 128 -4.37 -0.59 -19.61
CA LYS A 128 -3.64 -1.01 -20.82
C LYS A 128 -2.66 -2.13 -20.49
N VAL A 129 -2.66 -3.18 -21.32
CA VAL A 129 -1.80 -4.35 -21.19
C VAL A 129 -0.66 -4.29 -22.17
N TYR A 130 0.54 -4.57 -21.70
CA TYR A 130 1.79 -4.55 -22.47
C TYR A 130 2.49 -5.89 -22.38
N HIS A 131 3.45 -6.12 -23.29
CA HIS A 131 4.34 -7.26 -23.20
C HIS A 131 5.37 -7.07 -22.07
N PRO A 132 5.75 -8.12 -21.30
CA PRO A 132 6.72 -7.99 -20.20
C PRO A 132 8.06 -7.34 -20.59
N TYR A 133 8.56 -7.52 -21.79
CA TYR A 133 9.77 -6.85 -22.28
C TYR A 133 9.72 -5.31 -22.24
N GLN A 134 8.52 -4.74 -22.15
CA GLN A 134 8.34 -3.30 -22.05
C GLN A 134 8.38 -2.78 -20.60
N MET A 135 8.44 -3.68 -19.60
CA MET A 135 8.45 -3.29 -18.17
C MET A 135 9.48 -2.23 -17.84
N PRO A 136 10.78 -2.39 -18.19
CA PRO A 136 11.80 -1.43 -17.76
C PRO A 136 11.56 -0.01 -18.28
N LYS A 137 10.98 0.10 -19.47
CA LYS A 137 10.61 1.39 -20.06
C LYS A 137 9.39 1.99 -19.36
N ILE A 138 8.29 1.24 -19.34
CA ILE A 138 6.99 1.74 -18.90
C ILE A 138 6.99 2.04 -17.39
N ILE A 139 7.60 1.18 -16.56
CA ILE A 139 7.71 1.36 -15.12
C ILE A 139 8.48 2.64 -14.79
N ARG A 140 9.57 2.91 -15.50
CA ARG A 140 10.36 4.13 -15.31
C ARG A 140 9.62 5.38 -15.78
N GLU A 141 9.04 5.36 -16.98
CA GLU A 141 8.29 6.50 -17.53
C GLU A 141 7.11 6.90 -16.64
N GLN A 142 6.40 5.90 -16.11
CA GLN A 142 5.23 6.10 -15.26
C GLN A 142 5.56 6.18 -13.75
N LYS A 143 6.83 6.12 -13.38
CA LYS A 143 7.34 6.22 -11.99
C LYS A 143 6.67 5.22 -11.04
N ILE A 144 6.37 4.03 -11.53
CA ILE A 144 5.71 2.98 -10.73
C ILE A 144 6.72 2.38 -9.76
N GLN A 145 6.32 2.20 -8.50
CA GLN A 145 7.20 1.70 -7.45
C GLN A 145 6.72 0.37 -6.84
N ILE A 146 5.50 -0.03 -7.13
CA ILE A 146 4.89 -1.26 -6.60
C ILE A 146 4.53 -2.18 -7.75
N GLY A 147 4.91 -3.46 -7.63
CA GLY A 147 4.51 -4.54 -8.53
C GLY A 147 3.54 -5.49 -7.86
N MET A 148 2.58 -5.99 -8.60
CA MET A 148 1.74 -7.14 -8.24
C MET A 148 2.01 -8.29 -9.19
N ILE A 149 2.22 -9.50 -8.67
CA ILE A 149 2.36 -10.72 -9.47
C ILE A 149 1.10 -11.57 -9.28
N ALA A 150 0.40 -11.87 -10.38
CA ALA A 150 -0.75 -12.75 -10.47
C ALA A 150 -0.58 -13.70 -11.69
N ALA A 151 0.67 -14.07 -11.96
CA ALA A 151 1.07 -15.03 -12.98
C ALA A 151 0.98 -16.46 -12.44
N SER A 152 1.35 -17.46 -13.24
CA SER A 152 1.51 -18.83 -12.73
C SER A 152 2.75 -18.94 -11.82
N THR A 153 2.77 -19.96 -10.98
CA THR A 153 3.88 -20.23 -10.06
C THR A 153 5.23 -20.33 -10.80
N GLU A 154 5.23 -20.96 -11.99
CA GLU A 154 6.42 -21.13 -12.82
C GLU A 154 6.97 -19.79 -13.34
N ALA A 155 6.09 -18.82 -13.61
CA ALA A 155 6.47 -17.51 -14.12
C ALA A 155 6.70 -16.47 -13.01
N ALA A 156 6.44 -16.82 -11.75
CA ALA A 156 6.48 -15.86 -10.64
C ALA A 156 7.88 -15.29 -10.40
N GLN A 157 8.90 -16.16 -10.40
CA GLN A 157 10.28 -15.73 -10.15
C GLN A 157 10.79 -14.82 -11.27
N GLU A 158 10.62 -15.21 -12.53
CA GLU A 158 11.01 -14.37 -13.68
C GLU A 158 10.30 -13.00 -13.66
N SER A 159 9.01 -13.01 -13.30
CA SER A 159 8.23 -11.79 -13.14
C SER A 159 8.78 -10.87 -12.04
N ALA A 160 9.20 -11.45 -10.91
CA ALA A 160 9.81 -10.72 -9.81
C ALA A 160 11.16 -10.10 -10.23
N ASP A 161 12.00 -10.86 -10.90
CA ASP A 161 13.31 -10.41 -11.37
C ASP A 161 13.17 -9.24 -12.36
N LEU A 162 12.25 -9.35 -13.31
CA LEU A 162 11.93 -8.27 -14.26
C LEU A 162 11.43 -7.01 -13.56
N LEU A 163 10.56 -7.14 -12.56
CA LEU A 163 10.08 -6.00 -11.77
C LEU A 163 11.23 -5.32 -11.01
N VAL A 164 12.12 -6.09 -10.38
CA VAL A 164 13.29 -5.57 -9.65
C VAL A 164 14.23 -4.82 -10.60
N ILE A 165 14.59 -5.41 -11.73
CA ILE A 165 15.44 -4.78 -12.76
C ILE A 165 14.78 -3.51 -13.30
N SER A 166 13.46 -3.47 -13.38
CA SER A 166 12.69 -2.29 -13.82
C SER A 166 12.65 -1.16 -12.79
N GLY A 167 13.10 -1.40 -11.54
CA GLY A 167 13.20 -0.39 -10.49
C GLY A 167 12.05 -0.39 -9.48
N ILE A 168 11.23 -1.44 -9.46
CA ILE A 168 10.18 -1.64 -8.46
C ILE A 168 10.81 -1.75 -7.05
N LYS A 169 10.13 -1.18 -6.05
CA LYS A 169 10.60 -1.10 -4.65
C LYS A 169 9.89 -2.09 -3.72
N GLY A 170 8.69 -2.52 -4.09
CA GLY A 170 7.91 -3.48 -3.32
C GLY A 170 7.08 -4.37 -4.24
N ILE A 171 7.01 -5.65 -3.93
CA ILE A 171 6.27 -6.65 -4.70
C ILE A 171 5.23 -7.32 -3.80
N LEU A 172 3.99 -7.39 -4.30
CA LEU A 172 2.91 -8.20 -3.76
C LEU A 172 2.79 -9.45 -4.64
N ASN A 173 3.07 -10.62 -4.09
CA ASN A 173 3.00 -11.88 -4.82
C ASN A 173 1.73 -12.65 -4.46
N PHE A 174 0.93 -13.01 -5.47
CA PHE A 174 -0.30 -13.80 -5.39
C PHE A 174 -0.22 -15.12 -6.18
N SER A 175 0.97 -15.52 -6.57
CA SER A 175 1.22 -16.77 -7.34
C SER A 175 1.31 -17.99 -6.47
#